data_49948b9cb8ed28222e8d9d0c1d67b374
#
_entry.id   49948b9cb8ed28222e8d9d0c1d67b374
#
_cell.length_a   1.000
_cell.length_b   1.000
_cell.length_c   1.000
_cell.angle_alpha   90.00
_cell.angle_beta   90.00
_cell.angle_gamma   90.00
#
_symmetry.space_group_name_H-M   'P 1'
#
loop_
_entity.id
_entity.type
_entity.pdbx_description
1 polymer ?
#
loop_
_entity_poly.entity_id
_entity_poly.type
_entity_poly.pdbx_seq_one_letter_code
_entity_poly.pdbx_strand_id
1 'polypeptide(L)'
;TQELLNRLGCTVVPVFCSIDGNFPRVAEPLAENLKVLCSSVKKNKADIGFAQDPDADRLAIVDETGRAIGEEMTLVITADYILSRKKGNVVVNMSTSRGVQDIASRHGSKFFRSKVGEINVVEEMKKQKAVFGGEGNGGVISPEAHYGRDSLVGIAYVLDYLARKEEKLSSVL
;
A
#
# COMPACT_ATOMS: atom_id res chain seq x y z
N THR A 1 5.31 -6.34 11.44
CA THR A 1 5.20 -6.81 10.03
C THR A 1 5.47 -8.30 9.92
N GLN A 2 6.63 -8.81 10.37
CA GLN A 2 6.97 -10.23 10.25
C GLN A 2 5.92 -11.15 10.89
N GLU A 3 5.43 -10.81 12.08
CA GLU A 3 4.39 -11.61 12.76
C GLU A 3 3.09 -11.66 11.94
N LEU A 4 2.66 -10.54 11.36
CA LEU A 4 1.48 -10.51 10.48
C LEU A 4 1.68 -11.44 9.29
N LEU A 5 2.80 -11.33 8.59
CA LEU A 5 3.11 -12.16 7.42
C LEU A 5 3.14 -13.66 7.76
N ASN A 6 3.77 -14.02 8.88
CA ASN A 6 3.82 -15.41 9.34
C ASN A 6 2.41 -15.94 9.68
N ARG A 7 1.55 -15.12 10.32
CA ARG A 7 0.15 -15.50 10.62
C ARG A 7 -0.69 -15.65 9.35
N LEU A 8 -0.35 -14.92 8.29
CA LEU A 8 -0.98 -15.04 6.97
C LEU A 8 -0.42 -16.23 6.14
N GLY A 9 0.50 -17.03 6.71
CA GLY A 9 1.07 -18.19 6.06
C GLY A 9 2.20 -17.90 5.08
N CYS A 10 2.77 -16.70 5.10
CA CYS A 10 3.87 -16.30 4.22
C CYS A 10 5.21 -16.83 4.73
N THR A 11 6.09 -17.23 3.81
CA THR A 11 7.52 -17.44 4.10
C THR A 11 8.23 -16.09 4.03
N VAL A 12 8.79 -15.64 5.16
CA VAL A 12 9.36 -14.28 5.29
C VAL A 12 10.87 -14.32 5.14
N VAL A 13 11.39 -13.48 4.24
CA VAL A 13 12.82 -13.17 4.11
C VAL A 13 13.05 -11.75 4.66
N PRO A 14 13.59 -11.59 5.89
CA PRO A 14 13.76 -10.27 6.49
C PRO A 14 14.91 -9.49 5.85
N VAL A 15 14.67 -8.19 5.58
CA VAL A 15 15.66 -7.24 5.09
C VAL A 15 15.63 -6.02 5.99
N PHE A 16 16.72 -5.71 6.67
CA PHE A 16 16.81 -4.58 7.62
C PHE A 16 15.73 -4.60 8.72
N CYS A 17 15.48 -5.76 9.29
CA CYS A 17 14.43 -5.94 10.31
C CYS A 17 14.99 -6.01 11.73
N SER A 18 16.24 -5.61 11.98
CA SER A 18 16.81 -5.53 13.34
C SER A 18 16.18 -4.36 14.11
N ILE A 19 15.81 -4.62 15.36
CA ILE A 19 15.25 -3.60 16.26
C ILE A 19 16.40 -3.07 17.14
N ASP A 20 17.31 -2.31 16.56
CA ASP A 20 18.50 -1.79 17.23
C ASP A 20 18.57 -0.25 17.25
N GLY A 21 17.52 0.41 16.78
CA GLY A 21 17.44 1.87 16.67
C GLY A 21 18.12 2.45 15.43
N ASN A 22 18.76 1.63 14.61
CA ASN A 22 19.35 2.06 13.35
C ASN A 22 18.39 1.85 12.19
N PHE A 23 18.27 2.87 11.32
CA PHE A 23 17.51 2.76 10.09
C PHE A 23 18.49 2.77 8.90
N PRO A 24 18.82 1.59 8.33
CA PRO A 24 20.01 1.43 7.47
C PRO A 24 19.82 1.91 6.02
N ARG A 25 18.74 2.58 5.71
CA ARG A 25 18.46 3.22 4.41
C ARG A 25 17.85 4.59 4.61
N VAL A 26 17.71 5.36 3.54
CA VAL A 26 16.92 6.59 3.56
C VAL A 26 15.48 6.26 3.97
N ALA A 27 14.90 7.07 4.85
CA ALA A 27 13.60 6.82 5.49
C ALA A 27 12.47 6.62 4.47
N GLU A 28 12.42 7.48 3.46
CA GLU A 28 11.40 7.42 2.43
C GLU A 28 11.58 6.18 1.54
N PRO A 29 10.51 5.37 1.37
CA PRO A 29 10.58 4.13 0.61
C PRO A 29 10.48 4.35 -0.91
N LEU A 30 11.18 5.33 -1.45
CA LEU A 30 11.29 5.61 -2.88
C LEU A 30 12.05 4.49 -3.60
N ALA A 31 11.76 4.28 -4.87
CA ALA A 31 12.38 3.21 -5.67
C ALA A 31 13.92 3.21 -5.61
N GLU A 32 14.56 4.39 -5.61
CA GLU A 32 15.99 4.57 -5.51
C GLU A 32 16.59 4.08 -4.18
N ASN A 33 15.78 4.08 -3.11
CA ASN A 33 16.16 3.66 -1.76
C ASN A 33 15.87 2.16 -1.51
N LEU A 34 15.23 1.45 -2.46
CA LEU A 34 14.80 0.06 -2.32
C LEU A 34 15.71 -0.96 -3.03
N LYS A 35 16.89 -0.57 -3.50
CA LYS A 35 17.81 -1.42 -4.29
C LYS A 35 18.13 -2.75 -3.60
N VAL A 36 18.34 -2.73 -2.28
CA VAL A 36 18.63 -3.95 -1.50
C VAL A 36 17.42 -4.88 -1.46
N LEU A 37 16.21 -4.34 -1.24
CA LEU A 37 14.97 -5.12 -1.27
C LEU A 37 14.73 -5.71 -2.67
N CYS A 38 14.87 -4.91 -3.73
CA CYS A 38 14.74 -5.36 -5.11
C CYS A 38 15.69 -6.53 -5.42
N SER A 39 16.95 -6.42 -4.99
CA SER A 39 17.94 -7.49 -5.15
C SER A 39 17.59 -8.73 -4.32
N SER A 40 17.07 -8.55 -3.10
CA SER A 40 16.64 -9.64 -2.23
C SER A 40 15.46 -10.40 -2.81
N VAL A 41 14.45 -9.71 -3.35
CA VAL A 41 13.31 -10.34 -4.03
C VAL A 41 13.79 -11.25 -5.16
N LYS A 42 14.65 -10.74 -6.05
CA LYS A 42 15.22 -11.54 -7.16
C LYS A 42 16.01 -12.75 -6.67
N LYS A 43 16.93 -12.52 -5.72
CA LYS A 43 17.84 -13.57 -5.21
C LYS A 43 17.06 -14.72 -4.56
N ASN A 44 16.05 -14.41 -3.79
CA ASN A 44 15.26 -15.39 -3.05
C ASN A 44 14.04 -15.89 -3.83
N LYS A 45 13.82 -15.38 -5.06
CA LYS A 45 12.63 -15.68 -5.87
C LYS A 45 11.33 -15.46 -5.10
N ALA A 46 11.28 -14.36 -4.32
CA ALA A 46 10.12 -14.03 -3.54
C ALA A 46 8.99 -13.50 -4.44
N ASP A 47 7.75 -13.81 -4.10
CA ASP A 47 6.57 -13.40 -4.86
C ASP A 47 6.31 -11.91 -4.78
N ILE A 48 6.76 -11.26 -3.68
CA ILE A 48 6.56 -9.84 -3.43
C ILE A 48 7.56 -9.33 -2.38
N GLY A 49 7.92 -8.06 -2.44
CA GLY A 49 8.68 -7.36 -1.41
C GLY A 49 7.90 -6.17 -0.85
N PHE A 50 7.96 -5.97 0.46
CA PHE A 50 7.34 -4.84 1.15
C PHE A 50 8.39 -3.98 1.85
N ALA A 51 8.29 -2.67 1.75
CA ALA A 51 9.10 -1.71 2.48
C ALA A 51 8.21 -0.71 3.21
N GLN A 52 8.51 -0.48 4.48
CA GLN A 52 7.84 0.49 5.33
C GLN A 52 8.80 1.62 5.65
N ASP A 53 8.31 2.82 5.90
CA ASP A 53 9.07 3.91 6.50
C ASP A 53 9.24 3.72 8.03
N PRO A 54 9.96 4.61 8.74
CA PRO A 54 10.31 4.37 10.14
C PRO A 54 9.14 4.24 11.11
N ASP A 55 8.04 4.96 10.88
CA ASP A 55 6.82 4.91 11.69
C ASP A 55 5.75 3.97 11.11
N ALA A 56 6.09 3.28 10.00
CA ALA A 56 5.29 2.24 9.37
C ALA A 56 3.88 2.69 8.91
N ASP A 57 3.73 3.95 8.56
CA ASP A 57 2.48 4.49 8.03
C ASP A 57 2.43 4.49 6.49
N ARG A 58 3.58 4.34 5.81
CA ARG A 58 3.72 4.26 4.34
C ARG A 58 4.22 2.90 3.89
N LEU A 59 3.69 2.42 2.79
CA LEU A 59 4.03 1.14 2.17
C LEU A 59 4.48 1.32 0.73
N ALA A 60 5.68 0.85 0.42
CA ALA A 60 6.13 0.64 -0.96
C ALA A 60 6.27 -0.85 -1.25
N ILE A 61 6.07 -1.21 -2.51
CA ILE A 61 6.00 -2.59 -2.96
C ILE A 61 7.02 -2.85 -4.06
N VAL A 62 7.63 -4.02 -4.02
CA VAL A 62 8.49 -4.57 -5.06
C VAL A 62 7.83 -5.81 -5.64
N ASP A 63 7.66 -5.87 -6.96
CA ASP A 63 7.09 -7.03 -7.64
C ASP A 63 8.08 -8.23 -7.69
N GLU A 64 7.61 -9.39 -8.09
CA GLU A 64 8.40 -10.63 -8.16
C GLU A 64 9.57 -10.55 -9.14
N THR A 65 9.57 -9.57 -10.06
CA THR A 65 10.71 -9.30 -10.95
C THR A 65 11.81 -8.48 -10.27
N GLY A 66 11.54 -8.01 -9.04
CA GLY A 66 12.43 -7.12 -8.28
C GLY A 66 12.37 -5.67 -8.74
N ARG A 67 11.26 -5.24 -9.33
CA ARG A 67 11.00 -3.84 -9.69
C ARG A 67 10.17 -3.17 -8.58
N ALA A 68 10.65 -2.05 -8.08
CA ALA A 68 9.83 -1.18 -7.23
C ALA A 68 8.74 -0.53 -8.09
N ILE A 69 7.46 -0.71 -7.70
CA ILE A 69 6.32 -0.28 -8.52
C ILE A 69 5.87 1.16 -8.25
N GLY A 70 6.52 1.83 -7.28
CA GLY A 70 6.16 3.18 -6.83
C GLY A 70 5.10 3.17 -5.73
N GLU A 71 5.20 4.16 -4.83
CA GLU A 71 4.34 4.23 -3.62
C GLU A 71 2.86 4.43 -3.97
N GLU A 72 2.57 5.21 -5.01
CA GLU A 72 1.20 5.45 -5.44
C GLU A 72 0.46 4.19 -5.87
N MET A 73 1.20 3.19 -6.40
CA MET A 73 0.61 1.92 -6.82
C MET A 73 0.08 1.12 -5.63
N THR A 74 0.61 1.32 -4.43
CA THR A 74 0.02 0.77 -3.20
C THR A 74 -1.44 1.21 -3.04
N LEU A 75 -1.72 2.50 -3.26
CA LEU A 75 -3.09 3.02 -3.19
C LEU A 75 -3.97 2.49 -4.33
N VAL A 76 -3.43 2.43 -5.54
CA VAL A 76 -4.17 1.95 -6.72
C VAL A 76 -4.63 0.52 -6.52
N ILE A 77 -3.72 -0.39 -6.10
CA ILE A 77 -4.01 -1.80 -5.87
C ILE A 77 -5.00 -1.98 -4.71
N THR A 78 -4.77 -1.29 -3.59
CA THR A 78 -5.64 -1.41 -2.42
C THR A 78 -7.03 -0.80 -2.65
N ALA A 79 -7.13 0.28 -3.44
CA ALA A 79 -8.41 0.83 -3.86
C ALA A 79 -9.20 -0.14 -4.75
N ASP A 80 -8.54 -0.76 -5.75
CA ASP A 80 -9.17 -1.77 -6.61
C ASP A 80 -9.66 -2.97 -5.80
N TYR A 81 -8.82 -3.47 -4.88
CA TYR A 81 -9.19 -4.54 -3.97
C TYR A 81 -10.45 -4.20 -3.15
N ILE A 82 -10.43 -3.06 -2.45
CA ILE A 82 -11.55 -2.67 -1.58
C ILE A 82 -12.84 -2.45 -2.39
N LEU A 83 -12.74 -1.71 -3.50
CA LEU A 83 -13.91 -1.38 -4.31
C LEU A 83 -14.49 -2.58 -5.06
N SER A 84 -13.70 -3.61 -5.34
CA SER A 84 -14.19 -4.88 -5.89
C SER A 84 -15.08 -5.64 -4.89
N ARG A 85 -14.92 -5.38 -3.57
CA ARG A 85 -15.63 -6.07 -2.48
C ARG A 85 -16.74 -5.22 -1.86
N LYS A 86 -16.54 -3.89 -1.83
CA LYS A 86 -17.44 -2.96 -1.15
C LYS A 86 -17.56 -1.67 -1.93
N LYS A 87 -18.70 -1.44 -2.52
CA LYS A 87 -18.99 -0.17 -3.18
C LYS A 87 -19.04 0.98 -2.16
N GLY A 88 -18.42 2.09 -2.47
CA GLY A 88 -18.43 3.27 -1.59
C GLY A 88 -17.60 4.42 -2.12
N ASN A 89 -17.57 5.51 -1.39
CA ASN A 89 -16.82 6.71 -1.74
C ASN A 89 -15.32 6.52 -1.46
N VAL A 90 -14.49 7.23 -2.22
CA VAL A 90 -13.03 7.23 -2.11
C VAL A 90 -12.55 8.65 -1.89
N VAL A 91 -11.58 8.82 -0.97
CA VAL A 91 -10.97 10.13 -0.67
C VAL A 91 -9.44 9.99 -0.72
N VAL A 92 -8.77 10.84 -1.47
CA VAL A 92 -7.31 10.96 -1.43
C VAL A 92 -6.91 12.42 -1.32
N ASN A 93 -5.64 12.71 -0.99
CA ASN A 93 -5.18 14.09 -0.96
C ASN A 93 -4.92 14.66 -2.38
N MET A 94 -4.69 15.97 -2.47
CA MET A 94 -4.47 16.67 -3.75
C MET A 94 -3.20 16.25 -4.48
N SER A 95 -2.18 15.72 -3.78
CA SER A 95 -0.90 15.29 -4.38
C SER A 95 -0.94 13.88 -4.96
N THR A 96 -2.00 13.11 -4.71
CA THR A 96 -2.18 11.76 -5.27
C THR A 96 -2.48 11.86 -6.78
N SER A 97 -1.89 10.98 -7.58
CA SER A 97 -2.10 10.91 -9.03
C SER A 97 -3.54 10.52 -9.41
N ARG A 98 -3.80 10.38 -10.70
CA ARG A 98 -5.13 9.99 -11.20
C ARG A 98 -5.45 8.50 -11.03
N GLY A 99 -4.45 7.65 -10.77
CA GLY A 99 -4.65 6.20 -10.75
C GLY A 99 -5.82 5.75 -9.85
N VAL A 100 -5.90 6.27 -8.63
CA VAL A 100 -7.01 5.95 -7.70
C VAL A 100 -8.36 6.49 -8.22
N GLN A 101 -8.37 7.65 -8.88
CA GLN A 101 -9.59 8.19 -9.50
C GLN A 101 -10.09 7.30 -10.63
N ASP A 102 -9.19 6.79 -11.45
CA ASP A 102 -9.53 5.91 -12.57
C ASP A 102 -10.08 4.57 -12.04
N ILE A 103 -9.50 4.04 -10.97
CA ILE A 103 -10.06 2.87 -10.25
C ILE A 103 -11.46 3.16 -9.70
N ALA A 104 -11.65 4.27 -8.99
CA ALA A 104 -12.95 4.65 -8.45
C ALA A 104 -14.01 4.74 -9.58
N SER A 105 -13.65 5.34 -10.71
CA SER A 105 -14.52 5.45 -11.88
C SER A 105 -14.89 4.07 -12.45
N ARG A 106 -13.92 3.17 -12.57
CA ARG A 106 -14.14 1.77 -13.03
C ARG A 106 -15.16 1.04 -12.17
N HIS A 107 -15.14 1.26 -10.86
CA HIS A 107 -16.09 0.66 -9.93
C HIS A 107 -17.39 1.45 -9.74
N GLY A 108 -17.59 2.56 -10.49
CA GLY A 108 -18.76 3.44 -10.34
C GLY A 108 -18.86 4.08 -8.95
N SER A 109 -17.71 4.34 -8.33
CA SER A 109 -17.58 4.96 -7.00
C SER A 109 -17.35 6.47 -7.13
N LYS A 110 -17.86 7.26 -6.17
CA LYS A 110 -17.56 8.69 -6.10
C LYS A 110 -16.16 8.91 -5.57
N PHE A 111 -15.46 9.85 -6.16
CA PHE A 111 -14.09 10.21 -5.83
C PHE A 111 -14.00 11.66 -5.33
N PHE A 112 -13.28 11.88 -4.25
CA PHE A 112 -13.09 13.19 -3.64
C PHE A 112 -11.60 13.45 -3.35
N ARG A 113 -11.23 14.72 -3.32
CA ARG A 113 -9.89 15.16 -2.95
C ARG A 113 -9.95 16.04 -1.71
N SER A 114 -9.03 15.81 -0.78
CA SER A 114 -8.80 16.67 0.38
C SER A 114 -7.52 17.50 0.22
N LYS A 115 -7.29 18.43 1.13
CA LYS A 115 -5.97 19.05 1.32
C LYS A 115 -4.94 17.96 1.66
N VAL A 116 -3.66 18.24 1.41
CA VAL A 116 -2.55 17.39 1.85
C VAL A 116 -2.49 17.31 3.37
N GLY A 117 -2.15 16.13 3.87
CA GLY A 117 -2.07 15.80 5.29
C GLY A 117 -3.15 14.83 5.73
N GLU A 118 -2.75 13.81 6.47
CA GLU A 118 -3.60 12.69 6.90
C GLU A 118 -4.90 13.17 7.56
N ILE A 119 -4.82 14.12 8.46
CA ILE A 119 -6.01 14.63 9.17
C ILE A 119 -7.06 15.17 8.20
N ASN A 120 -6.64 15.88 7.15
CA ASN A 120 -7.56 16.42 6.14
C ASN A 120 -8.22 15.31 5.31
N VAL A 121 -7.46 14.23 5.01
CA VAL A 121 -8.01 13.05 4.34
C VAL A 121 -9.06 12.39 5.23
N VAL A 122 -8.72 12.16 6.50
CA VAL A 122 -9.61 11.50 7.48
C VAL A 122 -10.90 12.30 7.71
N GLU A 123 -10.82 13.62 7.85
CA GLU A 123 -12.00 14.48 8.01
C GLU A 123 -12.92 14.41 6.79
N GLU A 124 -12.35 14.49 5.59
CA GLU A 124 -13.14 14.37 4.35
C GLU A 124 -13.69 12.95 4.19
N MET A 125 -12.94 11.90 4.55
CA MET A 125 -13.43 10.51 4.56
C MET A 125 -14.66 10.35 5.46
N LYS A 126 -14.63 10.89 6.66
CA LYS A 126 -15.77 10.86 7.60
C LYS A 126 -16.98 11.60 7.03
N LYS A 127 -16.78 12.78 6.46
CA LYS A 127 -17.81 13.61 5.83
C LYS A 127 -18.46 12.90 4.64
N GLN A 128 -17.67 12.26 3.79
CA GLN A 128 -18.13 11.55 2.60
C GLN A 128 -18.54 10.09 2.88
N LYS A 129 -18.42 9.62 4.12
CA LYS A 129 -18.61 8.20 4.49
C LYS A 129 -17.83 7.27 3.56
N ALA A 130 -16.56 7.61 3.31
CA ALA A 130 -15.70 6.90 2.40
C ALA A 130 -15.33 5.53 2.95
N VAL A 131 -15.21 4.53 2.07
CA VAL A 131 -14.78 3.17 2.41
C VAL A 131 -13.28 2.97 2.25
N PHE A 132 -12.63 3.90 1.56
CA PHE A 132 -11.20 3.91 1.30
C PHE A 132 -10.67 5.33 1.22
N GLY A 133 -9.46 5.53 1.69
CA GLY A 133 -8.71 6.77 1.49
C GLY A 133 -7.21 6.56 1.59
N GLY A 134 -6.47 7.63 1.41
CA GLY A 134 -5.02 7.61 1.54
C GLY A 134 -4.31 8.78 0.90
N GLU A 135 -2.99 8.70 0.92
CA GLU A 135 -2.08 9.67 0.34
C GLU A 135 -1.12 8.99 -0.64
N GLY A 136 -0.79 9.66 -1.75
CA GLY A 136 0.02 9.12 -2.85
C GLY A 136 1.43 8.64 -2.47
N ASN A 137 1.85 8.88 -1.25
CA ASN A 137 3.10 8.40 -0.67
C ASN A 137 3.05 6.96 -0.13
N GLY A 138 2.00 6.19 -0.44
CA GLY A 138 1.81 4.81 0.02
C GLY A 138 1.03 4.67 1.33
N GLY A 139 0.47 5.76 1.85
CA GLY A 139 -0.32 5.77 3.09
C GLY A 139 -1.76 5.34 2.87
N VAL A 140 -2.09 4.10 3.16
CA VAL A 140 -3.45 3.52 3.04
C VAL A 140 -4.28 3.81 4.29
N ILE A 141 -5.52 4.28 4.11
CA ILE A 141 -6.49 4.48 5.20
C ILE A 141 -7.72 3.63 4.93
N SER A 142 -8.03 2.70 5.83
CA SER A 142 -9.22 1.87 5.76
C SER A 142 -10.07 2.02 7.03
N PRO A 143 -11.28 2.60 6.93
CA PRO A 143 -12.17 2.73 8.08
C PRO A 143 -12.57 1.43 8.75
N GLU A 144 -12.43 0.29 8.06
CA GLU A 144 -12.69 -1.04 8.65
C GLU A 144 -11.66 -1.41 9.73
N ALA A 145 -10.43 -0.91 9.60
CA ALA A 145 -9.39 -1.06 10.62
C ALA A 145 -9.40 0.16 11.56
N HIS A 146 -9.06 1.32 11.03
CA HIS A 146 -9.09 2.61 11.75
C HIS A 146 -8.93 3.79 10.78
N TYR A 147 -9.12 5.01 11.31
CA TYR A 147 -8.90 6.26 10.58
C TYR A 147 -7.46 6.77 10.80
N GLY A 148 -6.50 6.14 10.16
CA GLY A 148 -5.09 6.50 10.13
C GLY A 148 -4.40 5.72 9.02
N ARG A 149 -3.27 6.23 8.54
CA ARG A 149 -2.45 5.51 7.55
C ARG A 149 -1.85 4.27 8.20
N ASP A 150 -1.93 3.13 7.53
CA ASP A 150 -1.49 1.84 8.07
C ASP A 150 -0.94 0.94 6.97
N SER A 151 0.37 0.74 7.01
CA SER A 151 1.04 -0.15 6.07
C SER A 151 0.73 -1.63 6.29
N LEU A 152 0.40 -2.07 7.51
CA LEU A 152 0.04 -3.46 7.79
C LEU A 152 -1.30 -3.81 7.14
N VAL A 153 -2.26 -2.88 7.19
CA VAL A 153 -3.54 -2.99 6.48
C VAL A 153 -3.29 -3.05 4.98
N GLY A 154 -2.41 -2.17 4.45
CA GLY A 154 -2.01 -2.19 3.05
C GLY A 154 -1.42 -3.53 2.62
N ILE A 155 -0.50 -4.10 3.42
CA ILE A 155 0.10 -5.43 3.19
C ILE A 155 -0.98 -6.51 3.11
N ALA A 156 -1.89 -6.55 4.10
CA ALA A 156 -2.95 -7.57 4.15
C ALA A 156 -3.85 -7.49 2.91
N TYR A 157 -4.24 -6.30 2.49
CA TYR A 157 -5.09 -6.10 1.32
C TYR A 157 -4.39 -6.50 0.01
N VAL A 158 -3.12 -6.15 -0.15
CA VAL A 158 -2.34 -6.54 -1.33
C VAL A 158 -2.18 -8.06 -1.42
N LEU A 159 -1.89 -8.72 -0.30
CA LEU A 159 -1.75 -10.18 -0.28
C LEU A 159 -3.08 -10.89 -0.59
N ASP A 160 -4.20 -10.47 0.02
CA ASP A 160 -5.51 -11.06 -0.27
C ASP A 160 -5.96 -10.78 -1.72
N TYR A 161 -5.63 -9.58 -2.25
CA TYR A 161 -5.88 -9.23 -3.65
C TYR A 161 -5.18 -10.20 -4.61
N LEU A 162 -3.87 -10.40 -4.42
CA LEU A 162 -3.08 -11.30 -5.28
C LEU A 162 -3.52 -12.77 -5.13
N ALA A 163 -3.79 -13.21 -3.91
CA ALA A 163 -4.28 -14.57 -3.66
C ALA A 163 -5.61 -14.86 -4.37
N ARG A 164 -6.51 -13.86 -4.44
CA ARG A 164 -7.80 -14.02 -5.15
C ARG A 164 -7.68 -13.94 -6.66
N LYS A 165 -6.73 -13.17 -7.15
CA LYS A 165 -6.47 -13.04 -8.59
C LYS A 165 -5.74 -14.27 -9.14
N GLU A 166 -5.01 -14.99 -8.29
CA GLU A 166 -4.09 -16.06 -8.67
C GLU A 166 -3.07 -15.62 -9.73
N GLU A 167 -2.72 -14.33 -9.69
CA GLU A 167 -1.82 -13.67 -10.64
C GLU A 167 -0.61 -13.07 -9.92
N LYS A 168 0.49 -12.89 -10.67
CA LYS A 168 1.66 -12.17 -10.18
C LYS A 168 1.40 -10.68 -10.19
N LEU A 169 2.06 -9.95 -9.27
CA LEU A 169 1.89 -8.52 -9.17
C LEU A 169 2.21 -7.77 -10.47
N SER A 170 3.28 -8.17 -11.18
CA SER A 170 3.67 -7.58 -12.46
C SER A 170 2.62 -7.74 -13.58
N SER A 171 1.68 -8.68 -13.43
CA SER A 171 0.62 -8.93 -14.41
C SER A 171 -0.66 -8.13 -14.10
N VAL A 172 -0.81 -7.64 -12.88
CA VAL A 172 -2.00 -6.86 -12.44
C VAL A 172 -1.78 -5.35 -12.58
N LEU A 173 -0.55 -4.91 -12.83
CA LEU A 173 -0.16 -3.53 -13.05
C LEU A 173 -0.34 -3.15 -14.52
#